data_dfa2517169973a2b634cf5f9b34a6bb1
#
_entry.id   dfa2517169973a2b634cf5f9b34a6bb1
#
_cell.length_a   1.000
_cell.length_b   1.000
_cell.length_c   1.000
_cell.angle_alpha   90.00
_cell.angle_beta   90.00
_cell.angle_gamma   90.00
#
_symmetry.space_group_name_H-M   'P 1'
#
loop_
_entity.id
_entity.type
_entity.pdbx_description
1 polymer ?
#
loop_
_entity_poly.entity_id
_entity_poly.type
_entity_poly.pdbx_seq_one_letter_code
_entity_poly.pdbx_strand_id
1 'polypeptide(L)'
;KKYLNIILILLLVSCQNKNSTISYPTSRMSDHVDTYFGQEVSDPYRWMEDDMAKETEEWVESQNEVTFKYLNQISYRKRLKNRIKKLNDYEKLGAPFKEGKYEYFYKNSGLQNHSVVYRKEIDNSSSPEIFIDPNSFSDDGTVALRGISFSKDGSLATYMITEGGSDWRKIIVIDAEKKSIIEDTLIDVKFSGVSWRGNQGFYYSSYPNPKNTSELSAKTQLHKLYYHKLGTPQTSDKLIYGGEKQPNRYISGYVTEDQNFLVISASKTTSGNQLHILDLKKEKLVTIHKEYMNRLSVVHNEGNQFFIYTNIESPNGRVFSVNLNSPKKWNDIIPEKENVLSASFGGGYLFASYLVDAKTEVEQLDLKGKLTRNIKLPGIGTASGFSAKKEDKDLYYSFRSFTFPSTIYNYKMTTGESEIYQSPSIDFNAEDYITKQIFFKSKDDTSIPMFITHKKDMAMNGTNPTILYGYGG
;
A
#
# COMPACT_ATOMS: atom_id res chain seq x y z
N LYS A 1 -83.65 -20.25 31.81
CA LYS A 1 -82.50 -20.59 30.96
C LYS A 1 -81.66 -19.32 30.77
N LYS A 2 -80.59 -19.23 31.56
CA LYS A 2 -79.63 -18.08 31.49
C LYS A 2 -78.59 -18.41 30.49
N TYR A 3 -78.42 -17.57 29.50
CA TYR A 3 -77.23 -17.62 28.57
C TYR A 3 -76.10 -16.84 29.21
N LEU A 4 -75.01 -17.53 29.47
CA LEU A 4 -73.79 -16.99 29.96
C LEU A 4 -72.91 -16.58 28.73
N ASN A 5 -72.82 -15.29 28.45
CA ASN A 5 -71.92 -14.79 27.41
C ASN A 5 -70.50 -14.73 27.96
N ILE A 6 -69.65 -15.66 27.53
CA ILE A 6 -68.23 -15.61 27.78
C ILE A 6 -67.63 -14.71 26.70
N ILE A 7 -67.24 -13.50 27.09
CA ILE A 7 -66.39 -12.59 26.23
C ILE A 7 -64.95 -13.07 26.35
N LEU A 8 -64.50 -13.73 25.30
CA LEU A 8 -63.12 -14.11 25.14
C LEU A 8 -62.34 -12.86 24.69
N ILE A 9 -61.65 -12.16 25.62
CA ILE A 9 -60.73 -11.06 25.29
C ILE A 9 -59.44 -11.70 24.78
N LEU A 10 -59.32 -11.76 23.46
CA LEU A 10 -58.02 -12.04 22.79
C LEU A 10 -57.07 -10.86 23.03
N LEU A 11 -56.19 -11.01 24.00
CA LEU A 11 -55.01 -10.17 24.14
C LEU A 11 -54.10 -10.43 22.93
N LEU A 12 -54.29 -9.66 21.88
CA LEU A 12 -53.28 -9.50 20.81
C LEU A 12 -52.10 -8.79 21.43
N VAL A 13 -51.14 -9.57 21.94
CA VAL A 13 -49.80 -9.07 22.19
C VAL A 13 -49.17 -8.81 20.82
N SER A 14 -49.44 -7.64 20.29
CA SER A 14 -48.67 -7.09 19.17
C SER A 14 -47.25 -6.95 19.67
N CYS A 15 -46.36 -7.87 19.26
CA CYS A 15 -44.91 -7.61 19.24
C CYS A 15 -44.68 -6.45 18.29
N GLN A 16 -44.91 -5.24 18.74
CA GLN A 16 -44.31 -4.08 18.09
C GLN A 16 -42.79 -4.28 18.19
N ASN A 17 -42.21 -4.72 17.10
CA ASN A 17 -40.78 -4.43 16.86
C ASN A 17 -40.66 -2.90 17.00
N LYS A 18 -40.27 -2.44 18.18
CA LYS A 18 -39.77 -1.09 18.36
C LYS A 18 -38.49 -1.02 17.52
N ASN A 19 -38.65 -0.74 16.25
CA ASN A 19 -37.58 -0.09 15.50
C ASN A 19 -37.34 1.22 16.24
N SER A 20 -36.46 1.22 17.22
CA SER A 20 -36.00 2.45 17.84
C SER A 20 -35.35 3.24 16.74
N THR A 21 -36.06 4.25 16.24
CA THR A 21 -35.49 5.21 15.31
C THR A 21 -34.29 5.81 15.99
N ILE A 22 -33.09 5.62 15.39
CA ILE A 22 -31.87 6.22 15.92
C ILE A 22 -32.07 7.73 15.82
N SER A 23 -32.02 8.44 16.95
CA SER A 23 -31.99 9.90 16.98
C SER A 23 -30.57 10.35 16.94
N TYR A 24 -30.23 11.12 15.90
CA TYR A 24 -28.89 11.71 15.74
C TYR A 24 -28.85 13.09 16.38
N PRO A 25 -27.71 13.50 16.94
CA PRO A 25 -27.51 14.89 17.38
C PRO A 25 -27.66 15.86 16.20
N THR A 26 -28.29 16.99 16.46
CA THR A 26 -28.46 18.04 15.44
C THR A 26 -27.11 18.69 15.15
N SER A 27 -26.71 18.71 13.88
CA SER A 27 -25.54 19.44 13.43
C SER A 27 -25.90 20.91 13.16
N ARG A 28 -25.10 21.84 13.65
CA ARG A 28 -25.27 23.27 13.37
C ARG A 28 -25.10 23.53 11.89
N MET A 29 -25.95 24.34 11.31
CA MET A 29 -25.80 24.88 9.96
C MET A 29 -25.30 26.32 10.02
N SER A 30 -24.43 26.68 9.08
CA SER A 30 -23.91 28.05 8.86
C SER A 30 -24.33 28.55 7.49
N ASP A 31 -24.26 29.88 7.30
CA ASP A 31 -24.55 30.53 5.99
C ASP A 31 -23.30 30.58 5.08
N HIS A 32 -22.34 29.67 5.26
CA HIS A 32 -21.14 29.67 4.47
C HIS A 32 -21.41 29.31 3.00
N VAL A 33 -20.82 30.10 2.09
CA VAL A 33 -20.95 29.90 0.63
C VAL A 33 -19.58 30.01 0.01
N ASP A 34 -19.21 28.99 -0.77
CA ASP A 34 -18.03 29.00 -1.62
C ASP A 34 -18.38 29.45 -3.04
N THR A 35 -17.42 30.03 -3.74
CA THR A 35 -17.57 30.37 -5.17
C THR A 35 -16.62 29.54 -6.00
N TYR A 36 -17.17 28.66 -6.87
CA TYR A 36 -16.41 27.84 -7.81
C TYR A 36 -16.77 28.24 -9.24
N PHE A 37 -15.79 28.67 -10.03
CA PHE A 37 -15.98 29.06 -11.43
C PHE A 37 -17.11 30.08 -11.64
N GLY A 38 -17.30 30.99 -10.68
CA GLY A 38 -18.36 32.02 -10.71
C GLY A 38 -19.74 31.55 -10.25
N GLN A 39 -19.87 30.29 -9.76
CA GLN A 39 -21.09 29.77 -9.15
C GLN A 39 -20.97 29.70 -7.64
N GLU A 40 -22.01 30.17 -6.96
CA GLU A 40 -22.12 30.06 -5.51
C GLU A 40 -22.60 28.69 -5.11
N VAL A 41 -21.88 28.05 -4.18
CA VAL A 41 -22.18 26.72 -3.63
C VAL A 41 -22.27 26.85 -2.11
N SER A 42 -23.48 26.63 -1.56
CA SER A 42 -23.69 26.64 -0.12
C SER A 42 -23.05 25.44 0.55
N ASP A 43 -22.27 25.67 1.61
CA ASP A 43 -21.70 24.63 2.45
C ASP A 43 -21.97 24.92 3.94
N PRO A 44 -23.15 24.56 4.43
CA PRO A 44 -23.55 24.87 5.81
C PRO A 44 -22.71 24.14 6.88
N TYR A 45 -21.91 23.19 6.49
CA TYR A 45 -21.07 22.37 7.38
C TYR A 45 -19.58 22.62 7.23
N ARG A 46 -19.17 23.71 6.55
CA ARG A 46 -17.76 24.11 6.38
C ARG A 46 -16.97 24.13 7.69
N TRP A 47 -17.61 24.48 8.80
CA TRP A 47 -16.99 24.53 10.12
C TRP A 47 -16.42 23.18 10.58
N MET A 48 -16.94 22.05 10.05
CA MET A 48 -16.42 20.72 10.37
C MET A 48 -15.04 20.44 9.76
N GLU A 49 -14.57 21.25 8.82
CA GLU A 49 -13.21 21.13 8.25
C GLU A 49 -12.12 21.58 9.23
N ASP A 50 -12.47 22.37 10.25
CA ASP A 50 -11.53 22.71 11.31
C ASP A 50 -11.48 21.58 12.34
N ASP A 51 -10.56 20.66 12.14
CA ASP A 51 -10.32 19.49 12.99
C ASP A 51 -9.70 19.84 14.36
N MET A 52 -9.21 21.08 14.55
CA MET A 52 -8.70 21.59 15.81
C MET A 52 -9.74 22.36 16.62
N ALA A 53 -10.89 22.66 16.02
CA ALA A 53 -11.96 23.39 16.71
C ALA A 53 -12.64 22.51 17.77
N LYS A 54 -12.83 23.05 18.96
CA LYS A 54 -13.54 22.38 20.06
C LYS A 54 -14.97 21.96 19.66
N GLU A 55 -15.64 22.78 18.84
CA GLU A 55 -17.00 22.47 18.33
C GLU A 55 -17.00 21.20 17.48
N THR A 56 -15.96 20.98 16.65
CA THR A 56 -15.82 19.77 15.84
C THR A 56 -15.56 18.54 16.71
N GLU A 57 -14.71 18.68 17.72
CA GLU A 57 -14.45 17.61 18.72
C GLU A 57 -15.75 17.21 19.44
N GLU A 58 -16.48 18.17 19.99
CA GLU A 58 -17.78 17.94 20.69
C GLU A 58 -18.82 17.29 19.77
N TRP A 59 -18.85 17.68 18.48
CA TRP A 59 -19.72 17.07 17.49
C TRP A 59 -19.35 15.58 17.26
N VAL A 60 -18.06 15.30 17.09
CA VAL A 60 -17.56 13.91 16.91
C VAL A 60 -17.89 13.06 18.14
N GLU A 61 -17.70 13.56 19.34
CA GLU A 61 -18.02 12.85 20.58
C GLU A 61 -19.52 12.51 20.64
N SER A 62 -20.39 13.49 20.34
CA SER A 62 -21.85 13.29 20.37
C SER A 62 -22.33 12.25 19.34
N GLN A 63 -21.73 12.21 18.15
CA GLN A 63 -22.01 11.18 17.14
C GLN A 63 -21.51 9.80 17.57
N ASN A 64 -20.34 9.76 18.22
CA ASN A 64 -19.77 8.51 18.76
C ASN A 64 -20.62 7.92 19.88
N GLU A 65 -21.23 8.75 20.75
CA GLU A 65 -22.17 8.27 21.79
C GLU A 65 -23.33 7.50 21.18
N VAL A 66 -23.95 8.04 20.12
CA VAL A 66 -25.05 7.35 19.39
C VAL A 66 -24.58 6.05 18.78
N THR A 67 -23.42 6.09 18.13
CA THR A 67 -22.82 4.92 17.46
C THR A 67 -22.54 3.80 18.47
N PHE A 68 -21.87 4.10 19.57
CA PHE A 68 -21.53 3.09 20.57
C PHE A 68 -22.75 2.61 21.36
N LYS A 69 -23.73 3.49 21.61
CA LYS A 69 -25.01 3.08 22.22
C LYS A 69 -25.71 2.03 21.34
N TYR A 70 -25.77 2.23 20.02
CA TYR A 70 -26.34 1.26 19.09
C TYR A 70 -25.51 -0.03 19.06
N LEU A 71 -24.20 0.06 18.82
CA LEU A 71 -23.32 -1.11 18.69
C LEU A 71 -23.31 -1.98 19.97
N ASN A 72 -23.42 -1.38 21.15
CA ASN A 72 -23.43 -2.10 22.41
C ASN A 72 -24.71 -2.90 22.66
N GLN A 73 -25.83 -2.63 21.94
CA GLN A 73 -27.04 -3.38 22.00
C GLN A 73 -26.99 -4.71 21.21
N ILE A 74 -25.97 -4.86 20.33
CA ILE A 74 -25.84 -6.06 19.50
C ILE A 74 -25.32 -7.22 20.37
N SER A 75 -26.22 -8.14 20.69
CA SER A 75 -25.97 -9.24 21.66
C SER A 75 -24.82 -10.17 21.28
N TYR A 76 -24.56 -10.36 19.98
CA TYR A 76 -23.50 -11.23 19.49
C TYR A 76 -22.17 -10.48 19.23
N ARG A 77 -22.11 -9.15 19.40
CA ARG A 77 -20.89 -8.32 19.13
C ARG A 77 -19.65 -8.84 19.84
N LYS A 78 -19.76 -9.16 21.15
CA LYS A 78 -18.65 -9.69 21.96
C LYS A 78 -18.18 -11.05 21.42
N ARG A 79 -19.12 -11.94 21.06
CA ARG A 79 -18.77 -13.27 20.52
C ARG A 79 -18.06 -13.13 19.17
N LEU A 80 -18.57 -12.26 18.29
CA LEU A 80 -17.95 -11.97 16.99
C LEU A 80 -16.55 -11.38 17.16
N LYS A 81 -16.38 -10.36 18.02
CA LYS A 81 -15.08 -9.75 18.33
C LYS A 81 -14.08 -10.79 18.82
N ASN A 82 -14.49 -11.67 19.74
CA ASN A 82 -13.62 -12.72 20.26
C ASN A 82 -13.23 -13.73 19.17
N ARG A 83 -14.14 -14.10 18.27
CA ARG A 83 -13.85 -15.00 17.15
C ARG A 83 -12.87 -14.37 16.17
N ILE A 84 -13.08 -13.11 15.80
CA ILE A 84 -12.15 -12.36 14.92
C ILE A 84 -10.77 -12.25 15.58
N LYS A 85 -10.72 -11.93 16.89
CA LYS A 85 -9.46 -11.87 17.63
C LYS A 85 -8.72 -13.21 17.56
N LYS A 86 -9.42 -14.33 17.84
CA LYS A 86 -8.82 -15.68 17.77
C LYS A 86 -8.32 -16.03 16.36
N LEU A 87 -9.06 -15.64 15.31
CA LEU A 87 -8.64 -15.88 13.92
C LEU A 87 -7.44 -15.03 13.49
N ASN A 88 -7.21 -13.89 14.14
CA ASN A 88 -6.07 -13.01 13.86
C ASN A 88 -4.87 -13.25 14.80
N ASP A 89 -5.02 -14.08 15.83
CA ASP A 89 -3.98 -14.38 16.82
C ASP A 89 -3.12 -15.55 16.31
N TYR A 90 -2.32 -15.28 15.30
CA TYR A 90 -1.32 -16.20 14.76
C TYR A 90 -0.06 -15.45 14.38
N GLU A 91 1.07 -16.13 14.37
CA GLU A 91 2.33 -15.54 13.95
C GLU A 91 2.27 -15.14 12.46
N LYS A 92 2.59 -13.88 12.19
CA LYS A 92 2.67 -13.30 10.84
C LYS A 92 4.13 -12.99 10.54
N LEU A 93 4.65 -13.57 9.49
CA LEU A 93 6.01 -13.34 9.01
C LEU A 93 5.97 -12.67 7.63
N GLY A 94 6.80 -11.65 7.43
CA GLY A 94 7.03 -11.05 6.12
C GLY A 94 8.10 -11.80 5.33
N ALA A 95 8.12 -11.61 4.02
CA ALA A 95 9.21 -12.09 3.18
C ALA A 95 10.54 -11.48 3.66
N PRO A 96 11.62 -12.28 3.75
CA PRO A 96 12.92 -11.77 4.12
C PRO A 96 13.55 -10.96 2.99
N PHE A 97 14.42 -10.03 3.37
CA PHE A 97 15.24 -9.25 2.42
C PHE A 97 16.65 -9.06 2.98
N LYS A 98 17.62 -8.93 2.09
CA LYS A 98 19.04 -8.87 2.43
C LYS A 98 19.60 -7.47 2.26
N GLU A 99 20.25 -6.95 3.33
CA GLU A 99 20.99 -5.70 3.29
C GLU A 99 22.31 -5.84 4.06
N GLY A 100 23.44 -5.53 3.39
CA GLY A 100 24.76 -5.78 3.93
C GLY A 100 24.96 -7.24 4.29
N LYS A 101 25.40 -7.50 5.51
CA LYS A 101 25.64 -8.86 6.02
C LYS A 101 24.42 -9.49 6.71
N TYR A 102 23.27 -8.80 6.74
CA TYR A 102 22.08 -9.25 7.44
C TYR A 102 20.93 -9.60 6.49
N GLU A 103 20.13 -10.56 6.92
CA GLU A 103 18.78 -10.83 6.43
C GLU A 103 17.78 -10.24 7.43
N TYR A 104 16.88 -9.40 6.95
CA TYR A 104 15.84 -8.73 7.72
C TYR A 104 14.46 -9.30 7.39
N PHE A 105 13.56 -9.30 8.37
CA PHE A 105 12.17 -9.68 8.16
C PHE A 105 11.26 -9.03 9.19
N TYR A 106 10.01 -8.81 8.81
CA TYR A 106 8.96 -8.35 9.70
C TYR A 106 8.28 -9.54 10.36
N LYS A 107 8.04 -9.45 11.66
CA LYS A 107 7.34 -10.49 12.42
C LYS A 107 6.35 -9.85 13.40
N ASN A 108 5.13 -10.41 13.43
CA ASN A 108 4.13 -10.12 14.46
C ASN A 108 3.76 -11.42 15.16
N SER A 109 3.83 -11.46 16.47
CA SER A 109 3.57 -12.68 17.24
C SER A 109 2.08 -13.04 17.34
N GLY A 110 1.19 -12.21 16.79
CA GLY A 110 -0.26 -12.43 16.75
C GLY A 110 -1.02 -11.12 16.84
N LEU A 111 -1.18 -10.58 18.04
CA LEU A 111 -2.01 -9.40 18.33
C LEU A 111 -1.21 -8.13 18.68
N GLN A 112 0.08 -8.09 18.39
CA GLN A 112 0.86 -6.85 18.54
C GLN A 112 0.28 -5.76 17.62
N ASN A 113 0.28 -4.49 18.05
CA ASN A 113 -0.20 -3.37 17.25
C ASN A 113 0.61 -3.21 15.96
N HIS A 114 1.94 -3.41 16.05
CA HIS A 114 2.88 -3.29 14.95
C HIS A 114 3.74 -4.54 14.82
N SER A 115 4.11 -4.87 13.57
CA SER A 115 5.12 -5.89 13.33
C SER A 115 6.50 -5.37 13.73
N VAL A 116 7.26 -6.21 14.38
CA VAL A 116 8.65 -5.95 14.78
C VAL A 116 9.58 -6.32 13.64
N VAL A 117 10.61 -5.54 13.42
CA VAL A 117 11.67 -5.85 12.45
C VAL A 117 12.77 -6.61 13.15
N TYR A 118 13.02 -7.82 12.66
CA TYR A 118 14.11 -8.68 13.09
C TYR A 118 15.23 -8.71 12.05
N ARG A 119 16.42 -9.06 12.49
CA ARG A 119 17.54 -9.39 11.59
C ARG A 119 18.32 -10.60 12.11
N LYS A 120 19.00 -11.27 11.20
CA LYS A 120 20.00 -12.31 11.50
C LYS A 120 21.17 -12.18 10.52
N GLU A 121 22.37 -12.55 10.93
CA GLU A 121 23.51 -12.61 9.99
C GLU A 121 23.30 -13.72 8.96
N ILE A 122 23.60 -13.45 7.69
CA ILE A 122 23.36 -14.38 6.58
C ILE A 122 24.19 -15.65 6.73
N ASP A 123 25.47 -15.51 7.11
CA ASP A 123 26.43 -16.61 7.16
C ASP A 123 26.59 -17.20 8.57
N ASN A 124 25.72 -16.82 9.51
CA ASN A 124 25.78 -17.25 10.90
C ASN A 124 24.48 -17.93 11.30
N SER A 125 24.59 -19.08 12.01
CA SER A 125 23.45 -19.78 12.60
C SER A 125 22.88 -19.09 13.86
N SER A 126 23.19 -17.81 14.06
CA SER A 126 22.70 -17.01 15.19
C SER A 126 21.18 -16.90 15.18
N SER A 127 20.58 -16.87 16.36
CA SER A 127 19.16 -16.58 16.52
C SER A 127 18.86 -15.15 16.06
N PRO A 128 17.70 -14.90 15.42
CA PRO A 128 17.30 -13.56 15.04
C PRO A 128 17.23 -12.63 16.26
N GLU A 129 17.68 -11.40 16.07
CA GLU A 129 17.58 -10.32 17.07
C GLU A 129 16.60 -9.23 16.60
N ILE A 130 16.04 -8.48 17.55
CA ILE A 130 15.22 -7.30 17.23
C ILE A 130 16.13 -6.21 16.64
N PHE A 131 15.75 -5.72 15.45
CA PHE A 131 16.37 -4.57 14.84
C PHE A 131 15.64 -3.27 15.19
N ILE A 132 14.31 -3.21 14.94
CA ILE A 132 13.44 -2.10 15.31
C ILE A 132 12.12 -2.67 15.85
N ASP A 133 11.71 -2.22 17.04
CA ASP A 133 10.40 -2.54 17.61
C ASP A 133 9.49 -1.30 17.61
N PRO A 134 8.56 -1.17 16.65
CA PRO A 134 7.66 -0.03 16.60
C PRO A 134 6.66 0.03 17.78
N ASN A 135 6.45 -1.09 18.49
CA ASN A 135 5.56 -1.10 19.66
C ASN A 135 6.15 -0.32 20.85
N SER A 136 7.44 0.01 20.81
CA SER A 136 8.10 0.85 21.80
C SER A 136 8.10 2.34 21.47
N PHE A 137 7.54 2.76 20.33
CA PHE A 137 7.57 4.17 19.91
C PHE A 137 6.58 5.06 20.67
N SER A 138 5.46 4.48 21.12
CA SER A 138 4.47 5.17 21.95
C SER A 138 3.67 4.17 22.79
N ASP A 139 3.22 4.62 23.96
CA ASP A 139 2.47 3.78 24.90
C ASP A 139 1.09 3.38 24.37
N ASP A 140 0.47 4.23 23.56
CA ASP A 140 -0.85 4.01 22.97
C ASP A 140 -0.83 3.31 21.62
N GLY A 141 0.37 3.08 21.03
CA GLY A 141 0.55 2.44 19.74
C GLY A 141 0.14 3.32 18.55
N THR A 142 0.03 4.63 18.70
CA THR A 142 -0.35 5.56 17.63
C THR A 142 0.84 5.94 16.74
N VAL A 143 2.08 5.72 17.18
CA VAL A 143 3.28 5.93 16.36
C VAL A 143 3.62 4.67 15.58
N ALA A 144 3.63 4.78 14.26
CA ALA A 144 3.83 3.65 13.35
C ALA A 144 5.10 3.79 12.49
N LEU A 145 5.80 2.67 12.30
CA LEU A 145 6.88 2.54 11.31
C LEU A 145 6.31 2.58 9.88
N ARG A 146 6.88 3.41 9.01
CA ARG A 146 6.42 3.61 7.62
C ARG A 146 7.40 3.16 6.55
N GLY A 147 8.49 2.57 6.93
CA GLY A 147 9.47 2.00 6.02
C GLY A 147 10.89 2.10 6.55
N ILE A 148 11.74 1.25 6.02
CA ILE A 148 13.18 1.23 6.30
C ILE A 148 13.90 1.25 4.96
N SER A 149 14.98 1.99 4.86
CA SER A 149 15.84 2.04 3.69
C SER A 149 17.30 1.99 4.13
N PHE A 150 18.13 1.27 3.39
CA PHE A 150 19.54 1.04 3.75
C PHE A 150 20.48 1.76 2.78
N SER A 151 21.65 2.15 3.27
CA SER A 151 22.78 2.57 2.46
C SER A 151 23.25 1.42 1.57
N LYS A 152 24.06 1.72 0.56
CA LYS A 152 24.47 0.74 -0.46
C LYS A 152 25.16 -0.50 0.12
N ASP A 153 25.94 -0.34 1.18
CA ASP A 153 26.65 -1.44 1.85
C ASP A 153 25.88 -2.02 3.07
N GLY A 154 24.72 -1.44 3.40
CA GLY A 154 23.89 -1.86 4.54
C GLY A 154 24.42 -1.41 5.92
N SER A 155 25.49 -0.61 5.99
CA SER A 155 26.07 -0.14 7.25
C SER A 155 25.23 0.94 7.94
N LEU A 156 24.45 1.68 7.17
CA LEU A 156 23.54 2.73 7.64
C LEU A 156 22.11 2.40 7.21
N ALA A 157 21.16 2.87 8.00
CA ALA A 157 19.75 2.78 7.66
C ALA A 157 19.01 4.07 8.02
N THR A 158 17.92 4.30 7.31
CA THR A 158 16.88 5.25 7.71
C THR A 158 15.60 4.50 7.98
N TYR A 159 14.85 4.94 8.97
CA TYR A 159 13.46 4.53 9.10
C TYR A 159 12.55 5.75 9.24
N MET A 160 11.33 5.61 8.78
CA MET A 160 10.33 6.67 8.86
C MET A 160 9.27 6.29 9.89
N ILE A 161 8.80 7.30 10.63
CA ILE A 161 7.66 7.18 11.54
C ILE A 161 6.58 8.18 11.19
N THR A 162 5.34 7.83 11.54
CA THR A 162 4.17 8.72 11.49
C THR A 162 3.43 8.63 12.82
N GLU A 163 2.78 9.72 13.20
CA GLU A 163 2.04 9.87 14.46
C GLU A 163 0.55 10.05 14.17
N GLY A 164 -0.32 9.40 14.96
CA GLY A 164 -1.78 9.57 14.88
C GLY A 164 -2.42 9.27 13.53
N GLY A 165 -1.80 8.45 12.67
CA GLY A 165 -2.31 8.15 11.33
C GLY A 165 -2.07 9.24 10.29
N SER A 166 -1.34 10.31 10.64
CA SER A 166 -0.97 11.40 9.73
C SER A 166 -0.14 10.91 8.54
N ASP A 167 -0.24 11.61 7.40
CA ASP A 167 0.66 11.43 6.26
C ASP A 167 2.03 12.09 6.44
N TRP A 168 2.16 12.96 7.44
CA TRP A 168 3.44 13.56 7.79
C TRP A 168 4.35 12.53 8.47
N ARG A 169 5.62 12.57 8.10
CA ARG A 169 6.63 11.61 8.52
C ARG A 169 7.85 12.31 9.06
N LYS A 170 8.55 11.58 9.93
CA LYS A 170 9.90 11.94 10.38
C LYS A 170 10.86 10.88 9.85
N ILE A 171 12.07 11.28 9.44
CA ILE A 171 13.14 10.35 9.04
C ILE A 171 14.16 10.31 10.15
N ILE A 172 14.44 9.12 10.64
CA ILE A 172 15.47 8.84 11.64
C ILE A 172 16.60 8.09 10.96
N VAL A 173 17.84 8.55 11.14
CA VAL A 173 19.04 7.95 10.57
C VAL A 173 19.81 7.20 11.65
N ILE A 174 20.16 5.95 11.36
CA ILE A 174 20.85 5.08 12.33
C ILE A 174 22.10 4.41 11.72
N ASP A 175 23.07 4.16 12.57
CA ASP A 175 24.08 3.13 12.36
C ASP A 175 23.36 1.77 12.41
N ALA A 176 23.36 1.01 11.32
CA ALA A 176 22.60 -0.23 11.26
C ALA A 176 23.19 -1.33 12.13
N GLU A 177 24.51 -1.33 12.35
CA GLU A 177 25.18 -2.31 13.22
C GLU A 177 24.82 -2.06 14.70
N LYS A 178 25.04 -0.83 15.17
CA LYS A 178 24.84 -0.43 16.57
C LYS A 178 23.39 -0.14 16.92
N LYS A 179 22.53 0.02 15.94
CA LYS A 179 21.12 0.41 16.11
C LYS A 179 20.95 1.77 16.81
N SER A 180 21.93 2.64 16.71
CA SER A 180 21.97 3.96 17.36
C SER A 180 21.71 5.08 16.36
N ILE A 181 20.95 6.09 16.79
CA ILE A 181 20.72 7.32 16.02
C ILE A 181 22.04 8.04 15.85
N ILE A 182 22.33 8.54 14.65
CA ILE A 182 23.62 9.16 14.30
C ILE A 182 23.52 10.64 13.92
N GLU A 183 22.30 11.16 13.72
CA GLU A 183 22.08 12.58 13.45
C GLU A 183 20.66 13.02 13.82
N ASP A 184 20.39 14.32 13.67
CA ASP A 184 19.08 14.89 13.98
C ASP A 184 17.96 14.32 13.09
N THR A 185 16.78 14.18 13.66
CA THR A 185 15.59 13.71 12.94
C THR A 185 15.15 14.73 11.88
N LEU A 186 14.99 14.30 10.63
CA LEU A 186 14.40 15.13 9.58
C LEU A 186 12.87 15.16 9.73
N ILE A 187 12.30 16.35 9.57
CA ILE A 187 10.88 16.64 9.73
C ILE A 187 10.26 17.15 8.42
N ASP A 188 8.95 17.43 8.43
CA ASP A 188 8.21 17.99 7.28
C ASP A 188 8.23 17.10 6.03
N VAL A 189 8.34 15.79 6.22
CA VAL A 189 8.36 14.79 5.17
C VAL A 189 6.95 14.29 4.90
N LYS A 190 6.49 14.37 3.65
CA LYS A 190 5.16 13.89 3.26
C LYS A 190 5.19 13.34 1.84
N PHE A 191 4.45 12.24 1.59
CA PHE A 191 4.40 11.54 0.30
C PHE A 191 5.80 11.21 -0.26
N SER A 192 6.68 10.73 0.62
CA SER A 192 8.08 10.45 0.34
C SER A 192 8.50 9.06 0.80
N GLY A 193 9.39 8.45 0.04
CA GLY A 193 10.32 7.43 0.51
C GLY A 193 11.68 8.04 0.79
N VAL A 194 12.64 7.19 1.17
CA VAL A 194 14.07 7.53 1.29
C VAL A 194 14.85 6.69 0.31
N SER A 195 15.74 7.30 -0.46
CA SER A 195 16.59 6.59 -1.40
C SER A 195 18.05 7.00 -1.27
N TRP A 196 18.87 6.08 -0.81
CA TRP A 196 20.29 6.29 -0.53
C TRP A 196 21.14 6.47 -1.78
N ARG A 197 22.14 7.36 -1.69
CA ARG A 197 23.23 7.51 -2.63
C ARG A 197 24.53 7.06 -1.95
N GLY A 198 24.92 5.81 -2.18
CA GLY A 198 26.02 5.20 -1.44
C GLY A 198 25.76 5.25 0.06
N ASN A 199 26.77 5.72 0.81
CA ASN A 199 26.72 5.95 2.26
C ASN A 199 26.85 7.44 2.62
N GLN A 200 26.76 8.33 1.64
CA GLN A 200 27.05 9.76 1.83
C GLN A 200 25.79 10.58 2.17
N GLY A 201 24.62 10.07 1.84
CA GLY A 201 23.35 10.76 2.00
C GLY A 201 22.25 10.10 1.19
N PHE A 202 21.09 10.74 1.18
CA PHE A 202 19.89 10.18 0.56
C PHE A 202 18.98 11.26 -0.02
N TYR A 203 18.11 10.84 -0.92
CA TYR A 203 17.04 11.66 -1.47
C TYR A 203 15.73 11.42 -0.73
N TYR A 204 14.99 12.50 -0.50
CA TYR A 204 13.65 12.48 0.09
C TYR A 204 12.82 13.66 -0.41
N SER A 205 11.52 13.59 -0.27
CA SER A 205 10.62 14.68 -0.67
C SER A 205 9.92 15.28 0.54
N SER A 206 9.68 16.60 0.47
CA SER A 206 9.14 17.38 1.58
C SER A 206 8.22 18.48 1.08
N TYR A 207 7.30 18.90 1.94
CA TYR A 207 6.51 20.12 1.79
C TYR A 207 6.98 21.18 2.78
N PRO A 208 6.82 22.47 2.46
CA PRO A 208 6.87 23.51 3.49
C PRO A 208 5.77 23.22 4.52
N ASN A 209 6.13 23.16 5.80
CA ASN A 209 5.14 22.96 6.86
C ASN A 209 4.19 24.17 6.91
N PRO A 210 2.87 23.97 6.81
CA PRO A 210 1.91 25.05 6.95
C PRO A 210 1.91 25.56 8.38
N LYS A 211 2.39 26.78 8.57
CA LYS A 211 2.37 27.45 9.87
C LYS A 211 0.96 27.89 10.22
N ASN A 212 0.53 27.64 11.46
CA ASN A 212 -0.75 28.10 12.04
C ASN A 212 -2.02 27.45 11.45
N THR A 213 -1.93 26.29 10.84
CA THR A 213 -3.08 25.49 10.39
C THR A 213 -2.89 24.03 10.78
N SER A 214 -3.96 23.25 10.83
CA SER A 214 -3.85 21.81 11.07
C SER A 214 -3.03 21.13 9.99
N GLU A 215 -2.13 20.25 10.39
CA GLU A 215 -1.35 19.43 9.46
C GLU A 215 -2.24 18.45 8.67
N LEU A 216 -3.44 18.11 9.17
CA LEU A 216 -4.36 17.18 8.54
C LEU A 216 -5.17 17.84 7.42
N SER A 217 -5.67 19.06 7.63
CA SER A 217 -6.55 19.79 6.70
C SER A 217 -5.81 20.83 5.85
N ALA A 218 -4.56 21.14 6.17
CA ALA A 218 -3.81 22.17 5.45
C ALA A 218 -3.54 21.78 3.99
N LYS A 219 -3.70 22.78 3.11
CA LYS A 219 -3.39 22.63 1.69
C LYS A 219 -1.89 22.44 1.49
N THR A 220 -1.49 21.32 0.88
CA THR A 220 -0.10 21.01 0.56
C THR A 220 0.26 21.52 -0.84
N GLN A 221 1.29 22.36 -0.94
CA GLN A 221 1.82 22.90 -2.19
C GLN A 221 3.34 22.96 -2.14
N LEU A 222 3.98 23.13 -3.30
CA LEU A 222 5.44 23.29 -3.40
C LEU A 222 6.23 22.05 -2.96
N HIS A 223 5.75 20.85 -3.31
CA HIS A 223 6.49 19.61 -3.06
C HIS A 223 7.87 19.66 -3.71
N LYS A 224 8.90 19.27 -2.99
CA LYS A 224 10.30 19.39 -3.39
C LYS A 224 11.04 18.08 -3.12
N LEU A 225 11.87 17.67 -4.06
CA LEU A 225 12.84 16.59 -3.88
C LEU A 225 14.16 17.19 -3.44
N TYR A 226 14.68 16.73 -2.30
CA TYR A 226 15.94 17.16 -1.71
C TYR A 226 16.97 16.03 -1.69
N TYR A 227 18.23 16.42 -1.61
CA TYR A 227 19.32 15.55 -1.23
C TYR A 227 19.86 15.98 0.13
N HIS A 228 19.76 15.10 1.10
CA HIS A 228 20.34 15.25 2.43
C HIS A 228 21.71 14.61 2.45
N LYS A 229 22.73 15.39 2.83
CA LYS A 229 24.09 14.91 3.05
C LYS A 229 24.27 14.60 4.53
N LEU A 230 24.71 13.40 4.86
CA LEU A 230 24.96 13.03 6.26
C LEU A 230 25.92 13.99 6.97
N GLY A 231 25.63 14.25 8.24
CA GLY A 231 26.42 15.16 9.08
C GLY A 231 26.18 16.64 8.80
N THR A 232 25.12 17.00 8.05
CA THR A 232 24.73 18.39 7.81
C THR A 232 23.30 18.64 8.28
N PRO A 233 22.96 19.87 8.73
CA PRO A 233 21.58 20.15 9.14
C PRO A 233 20.62 20.11 7.94
N GLN A 234 19.38 19.68 8.17
CA GLN A 234 18.32 19.61 7.15
C GLN A 234 18.10 20.94 6.40
N THR A 235 18.33 22.07 7.06
CA THR A 235 18.22 23.41 6.45
C THR A 235 19.22 23.68 5.34
N SER A 236 20.29 22.89 5.24
CA SER A 236 21.31 22.96 4.18
C SER A 236 21.07 22.00 3.03
N ASP A 237 19.95 21.24 3.03
CA ASP A 237 19.67 20.23 2.03
C ASP A 237 19.52 20.81 0.64
N LYS A 238 20.17 20.15 -0.31
CA LYS A 238 20.21 20.60 -1.71
C LYS A 238 18.86 20.31 -2.39
N LEU A 239 18.16 21.36 -2.86
CA LEU A 239 17.00 21.20 -3.73
C LEU A 239 17.43 20.58 -5.07
N ILE A 240 16.80 19.47 -5.44
CA ILE A 240 17.06 18.73 -6.68
C ILE A 240 15.99 19.02 -7.73
N TYR A 241 14.69 18.97 -7.33
CA TYR A 241 13.59 19.13 -8.26
C TYR A 241 12.31 19.62 -7.56
N GLY A 242 11.42 20.35 -8.29
CA GLY A 242 10.12 20.79 -7.78
C GLY A 242 10.14 22.21 -7.22
N GLY A 243 9.16 22.52 -6.37
CA GLY A 243 8.98 23.84 -5.75
C GLY A 243 8.19 24.84 -6.60
N GLU A 244 8.55 26.13 -6.54
CA GLU A 244 7.77 27.24 -7.11
C GLU A 244 7.48 27.14 -8.62
N LYS A 245 8.38 26.54 -9.37
CA LYS A 245 8.20 26.29 -10.82
C LYS A 245 7.11 25.24 -11.12
N GLN A 246 6.77 24.41 -10.13
CA GLN A 246 5.81 23.33 -10.24
C GLN A 246 5.00 23.19 -8.93
N PRO A 247 4.23 24.21 -8.51
CA PRO A 247 3.67 24.29 -7.17
C PRO A 247 2.68 23.17 -6.83
N ASN A 248 1.92 22.69 -7.80
CA ASN A 248 0.87 21.69 -7.59
C ASN A 248 1.32 20.33 -8.19
N ARG A 249 2.42 19.80 -7.69
CA ARG A 249 2.97 18.50 -8.13
C ARG A 249 3.30 17.62 -6.93
N TYR A 250 3.17 16.32 -7.13
CA TYR A 250 3.76 15.31 -6.28
C TYR A 250 5.09 14.91 -6.90
N ILE A 251 6.18 15.14 -6.19
CA ILE A 251 7.53 14.86 -6.68
C ILE A 251 8.11 13.69 -5.88
N SER A 252 8.63 12.69 -6.56
CA SER A 252 9.37 11.61 -5.93
C SER A 252 10.66 11.32 -6.70
N GLY A 253 11.64 10.74 -5.99
CA GLY A 253 12.89 10.34 -6.62
C GLY A 253 13.49 9.12 -5.95
N TYR A 254 14.15 8.26 -6.74
CA TYR A 254 14.92 7.15 -6.22
C TYR A 254 16.15 6.89 -7.08
N VAL A 255 17.20 6.41 -6.42
CA VAL A 255 18.48 6.05 -7.05
C VAL A 255 18.38 4.65 -7.63
N THR A 256 18.89 4.46 -8.83
CA THR A 256 18.96 3.14 -9.46
C THR A 256 19.87 2.17 -8.68
N GLU A 257 19.64 0.86 -8.82
CA GLU A 257 20.43 -0.16 -8.09
C GLU A 257 21.93 -0.03 -8.34
N ASP A 258 22.35 0.36 -9.56
CA ASP A 258 23.73 0.62 -9.93
C ASP A 258 24.31 1.95 -9.41
N GLN A 259 23.52 2.74 -8.68
CA GLN A 259 23.88 4.03 -8.07
C GLN A 259 24.32 5.12 -9.06
N ASN A 260 24.06 4.96 -10.35
CA ASN A 260 24.50 5.91 -11.36
C ASN A 260 23.45 6.99 -11.69
N PHE A 261 22.18 6.72 -11.43
CA PHE A 261 21.09 7.60 -11.84
C PHE A 261 20.09 7.85 -10.71
N LEU A 262 19.49 9.04 -10.74
CA LEU A 262 18.32 9.38 -9.95
C LEU A 262 17.12 9.45 -10.90
N VAL A 263 16.15 8.58 -10.68
CA VAL A 263 14.85 8.61 -11.37
C VAL A 263 13.93 9.59 -10.66
N ILE A 264 13.37 10.55 -11.38
CA ILE A 264 12.50 11.59 -10.85
C ILE A 264 11.13 11.47 -11.52
N SER A 265 10.08 11.37 -10.70
CA SER A 265 8.68 11.36 -11.13
C SER A 265 7.96 12.59 -10.62
N ALA A 266 7.20 13.24 -11.48
CA ALA A 266 6.36 14.39 -11.12
C ALA A 266 4.93 14.19 -11.62
N SER A 267 3.94 14.17 -10.70
CA SER A 267 2.52 13.95 -11.02
C SER A 267 1.65 15.13 -10.62
N LYS A 268 0.52 15.31 -11.31
CA LYS A 268 -0.53 16.29 -10.95
C LYS A 268 -1.63 15.66 -10.11
N THR A 269 -1.91 14.40 -10.37
CA THR A 269 -3.01 13.64 -9.81
C THR A 269 -2.49 12.26 -9.40
N THR A 270 -3.37 11.36 -9.03
CA THR A 270 -3.06 9.96 -8.70
C THR A 270 -2.71 9.10 -9.91
N SER A 271 -2.92 9.60 -11.13
CA SER A 271 -2.63 8.88 -12.36
C SER A 271 -1.79 9.75 -13.31
N GLY A 272 -0.82 9.12 -13.97
CA GLY A 272 0.06 9.77 -14.93
C GLY A 272 1.15 10.63 -14.29
N ASN A 273 2.30 10.71 -14.96
CA ASN A 273 3.47 11.42 -14.45
C ASN A 273 4.47 11.78 -15.55
N GLN A 274 5.19 12.85 -15.34
CA GLN A 274 6.46 13.09 -16.02
C GLN A 274 7.51 12.11 -15.50
N LEU A 275 8.44 11.74 -16.38
CA LEU A 275 9.58 10.91 -16.01
C LEU A 275 10.89 11.56 -16.49
N HIS A 276 11.77 11.78 -15.53
CA HIS A 276 13.11 12.33 -15.76
C HIS A 276 14.17 11.42 -15.14
N ILE A 277 15.35 11.38 -15.74
CA ILE A 277 16.49 10.62 -15.25
C ILE A 277 17.69 11.56 -15.17
N LEU A 278 18.23 11.72 -13.97
CA LEU A 278 19.42 12.52 -13.70
C LEU A 278 20.63 11.58 -13.63
N ASP A 279 21.58 11.76 -14.55
CA ASP A 279 22.89 11.13 -14.47
C ASP A 279 23.68 11.77 -13.31
N LEU A 280 23.93 11.00 -12.25
CA LEU A 280 24.53 11.51 -11.01
C LEU A 280 26.02 11.82 -11.12
N LYS A 281 26.69 11.30 -12.17
CA LYS A 281 28.12 11.59 -12.45
C LYS A 281 28.26 12.83 -13.32
N LYS A 282 27.41 12.97 -14.34
CA LYS A 282 27.46 14.08 -15.30
C LYS A 282 26.59 15.26 -14.90
N GLU A 283 25.76 15.11 -13.86
CA GLU A 283 24.76 16.08 -13.42
C GLU A 283 23.80 16.51 -14.56
N LYS A 284 23.54 15.59 -15.51
CA LYS A 284 22.73 15.83 -16.69
C LYS A 284 21.34 15.21 -16.51
N LEU A 285 20.30 16.07 -16.55
CA LEU A 285 18.91 15.65 -16.55
C LEU A 285 18.45 15.29 -17.97
N VAL A 286 17.91 14.08 -18.14
CA VAL A 286 17.27 13.60 -19.37
C VAL A 286 15.78 13.43 -19.11
N THR A 287 14.93 14.09 -19.90
CA THR A 287 13.48 13.92 -19.84
C THR A 287 13.05 12.82 -20.80
N ILE A 288 12.46 11.77 -20.25
CA ILE A 288 11.89 10.66 -21.04
C ILE A 288 10.47 11.01 -21.46
N HIS A 289 9.67 11.56 -20.53
CA HIS A 289 8.29 11.96 -20.77
C HIS A 289 7.95 13.24 -20.00
N LYS A 290 7.30 14.20 -20.66
CA LYS A 290 7.00 15.52 -20.10
C LYS A 290 5.51 15.77 -19.83
N GLU A 291 4.64 14.87 -20.29
CA GLU A 291 3.18 14.99 -20.11
C GLU A 291 2.74 14.27 -18.82
N TYR A 292 1.47 14.48 -18.42
CA TYR A 292 0.91 13.97 -17.17
C TYR A 292 -0.22 12.96 -17.36
N MET A 293 -0.60 12.68 -18.60
CA MET A 293 -1.76 11.82 -18.88
C MET A 293 -1.45 10.33 -18.77
N ASN A 294 -0.18 9.97 -18.91
CA ASN A 294 0.24 8.59 -18.97
C ASN A 294 1.15 8.24 -17.77
N ARG A 295 1.07 6.99 -17.37
CA ARG A 295 1.93 6.43 -16.32
C ARG A 295 3.23 5.91 -16.93
N LEU A 296 4.36 6.29 -16.35
CA LEU A 296 5.67 5.73 -16.64
C LEU A 296 6.39 5.36 -15.35
N SER A 297 6.99 4.19 -15.32
CA SER A 297 7.85 3.77 -14.21
C SER A 297 9.05 2.98 -14.74
N VAL A 298 10.23 3.27 -14.20
CA VAL A 298 11.43 2.49 -14.52
C VAL A 298 11.32 1.13 -13.83
N VAL A 299 11.40 0.07 -14.60
CA VAL A 299 11.41 -1.32 -14.13
C VAL A 299 12.84 -1.73 -13.76
N HIS A 300 13.81 -1.38 -14.62
CA HIS A 300 15.22 -1.72 -14.44
C HIS A 300 16.11 -0.85 -15.35
N ASN A 301 17.41 -0.84 -15.11
CA ASN A 301 18.41 -0.31 -16.05
C ASN A 301 19.66 -1.16 -16.11
N GLU A 302 20.24 -1.24 -17.32
CA GLU A 302 21.58 -1.74 -17.57
C GLU A 302 22.45 -0.57 -18.06
N GLY A 303 23.16 0.08 -17.16
CA GLY A 303 23.85 1.33 -17.44
C GLY A 303 22.89 2.37 -18.05
N ASN A 304 23.18 2.87 -19.24
CA ASN A 304 22.34 3.87 -19.94
C ASN A 304 21.09 3.29 -20.61
N GLN A 305 20.89 1.99 -20.62
CA GLN A 305 19.69 1.34 -21.16
C GLN A 305 18.66 1.17 -20.07
N PHE A 306 17.51 1.80 -20.20
CA PHE A 306 16.39 1.74 -19.24
C PHE A 306 15.25 0.90 -19.80
N PHE A 307 14.63 0.11 -18.94
CA PHE A 307 13.40 -0.64 -19.19
C PHE A 307 12.28 0.07 -18.45
N ILE A 308 11.27 0.54 -19.20
CA ILE A 308 10.25 1.44 -18.67
C ILE A 308 8.87 0.89 -18.99
N TYR A 309 8.05 0.72 -17.95
CA TYR A 309 6.61 0.47 -18.10
C TYR A 309 5.90 1.76 -18.50
N THR A 310 4.91 1.65 -19.39
CA THR A 310 4.03 2.77 -19.76
C THR A 310 2.66 2.28 -20.24
N ASN A 311 1.67 3.17 -20.14
CA ASN A 311 0.36 3.02 -20.81
C ASN A 311 0.16 3.99 -22.00
N ILE A 312 1.23 4.60 -22.51
CA ILE A 312 1.17 5.42 -23.74
C ILE A 312 0.80 4.52 -24.92
N GLU A 313 -0.34 4.82 -25.58
CA GLU A 313 -0.88 4.03 -26.70
C GLU A 313 -1.04 2.54 -26.41
N SER A 314 -1.14 2.18 -25.12
CA SER A 314 -1.21 0.82 -24.61
C SER A 314 -1.95 0.81 -23.28
N PRO A 315 -3.28 0.98 -23.25
CA PRO A 315 -4.06 1.14 -22.01
C PRO A 315 -3.85 0.02 -20.99
N ASN A 316 -3.58 -1.21 -21.43
CA ASN A 316 -3.27 -2.33 -20.56
C ASN A 316 -1.78 -2.37 -20.14
N GLY A 317 -0.95 -1.49 -20.65
CA GLY A 317 0.46 -1.37 -20.32
C GLY A 317 1.39 -2.21 -21.21
N ARG A 318 2.59 -1.67 -21.39
CA ARG A 318 3.72 -2.32 -22.07
C ARG A 318 5.04 -1.95 -21.41
N VAL A 319 6.10 -2.67 -21.72
CA VAL A 319 7.47 -2.29 -21.34
C VAL A 319 8.27 -2.01 -22.61
N PHE A 320 8.89 -0.84 -22.67
CA PHE A 320 9.85 -0.51 -23.71
C PHE A 320 11.25 -0.30 -23.13
N SER A 321 12.26 -0.40 -23.96
CA SER A 321 13.62 0.00 -23.60
C SER A 321 14.02 1.28 -24.30
N VAL A 322 14.82 2.11 -23.64
CA VAL A 322 15.34 3.38 -24.13
C VAL A 322 16.76 3.60 -23.68
N ASN A 323 17.64 4.06 -24.59
CA ASN A 323 18.99 4.48 -24.23
C ASN A 323 19.01 5.99 -23.97
N LEU A 324 19.60 6.42 -22.83
CA LEU A 324 19.66 7.83 -22.45
C LEU A 324 20.43 8.72 -23.45
N ASN A 325 21.29 8.14 -24.29
CA ASN A 325 21.96 8.87 -25.38
C ASN A 325 21.04 9.12 -26.58
N SER A 326 19.91 8.41 -26.65
CA SER A 326 18.89 8.51 -27.71
C SER A 326 17.47 8.41 -27.10
N PRO A 327 17.06 9.35 -26.24
CA PRO A 327 15.88 9.20 -25.38
C PRO A 327 14.54 9.21 -26.13
N LYS A 328 14.55 9.54 -27.43
CA LYS A 328 13.36 9.50 -28.29
C LYS A 328 13.16 8.17 -29.01
N LYS A 329 14.18 7.27 -28.98
CA LYS A 329 14.10 5.98 -29.66
C LYS A 329 13.73 4.90 -28.65
N TRP A 330 12.46 4.46 -28.71
CA TRP A 330 11.91 3.41 -27.86
C TRP A 330 11.82 2.10 -28.64
N ASN A 331 12.16 0.99 -27.98
CA ASN A 331 12.04 -0.35 -28.55
C ASN A 331 11.19 -1.20 -27.61
N ASP A 332 10.14 -1.82 -28.13
CA ASP A 332 9.26 -2.67 -27.33
C ASP A 332 10.01 -3.91 -26.84
N ILE A 333 9.79 -4.22 -25.55
CA ILE A 333 10.33 -5.39 -24.87
C ILE A 333 9.20 -6.33 -24.44
N ILE A 334 8.19 -5.81 -23.77
CA ILE A 334 6.95 -6.55 -23.46
C ILE A 334 5.82 -5.75 -24.13
N PRO A 335 5.28 -6.24 -25.25
CA PRO A 335 4.17 -5.58 -25.93
C PRO A 335 2.90 -5.66 -25.09
N GLU A 336 1.96 -4.74 -25.36
CA GLU A 336 0.63 -4.79 -24.76
C GLU A 336 -0.08 -6.11 -25.09
N LYS A 337 -0.81 -6.63 -24.11
CA LYS A 337 -1.74 -7.76 -24.25
C LYS A 337 -3.15 -7.34 -23.83
N GLU A 338 -4.11 -8.25 -23.98
CA GLU A 338 -5.51 -8.04 -23.58
C GLU A 338 -5.65 -7.69 -22.09
N ASN A 339 -4.79 -8.23 -21.24
CA ASN A 339 -4.86 -8.08 -19.79
C ASN A 339 -3.89 -7.02 -19.27
N VAL A 340 -4.27 -6.36 -18.16
CA VAL A 340 -3.47 -5.30 -17.54
C VAL A 340 -2.16 -5.85 -17.01
N LEU A 341 -1.06 -5.24 -17.45
CA LEU A 341 0.31 -5.58 -17.09
C LEU A 341 0.77 -4.83 -15.83
N SER A 342 1.43 -5.55 -14.95
CA SER A 342 2.37 -5.02 -13.95
C SER A 342 3.73 -5.63 -14.19
N ALA A 343 4.77 -4.81 -14.37
CA ALA A 343 6.12 -5.28 -14.69
C ALA A 343 7.08 -5.05 -13.51
N SER A 344 7.97 -6.01 -13.27
CA SER A 344 9.04 -5.93 -12.27
C SER A 344 10.30 -6.62 -12.76
N PHE A 345 11.38 -6.51 -11.99
CA PHE A 345 12.69 -7.08 -12.31
C PHE A 345 13.28 -7.81 -11.09
N GLY A 346 14.07 -8.86 -11.35
CA GLY A 346 14.84 -9.57 -10.34
C GLY A 346 15.74 -10.65 -10.96
N GLY A 347 16.95 -10.83 -10.43
CA GLY A 347 17.87 -11.89 -10.84
C GLY A 347 18.22 -11.91 -12.32
N GLY A 348 18.20 -10.76 -13.00
CA GLY A 348 18.45 -10.66 -14.44
C GLY A 348 17.26 -10.98 -15.35
N TYR A 349 16.04 -11.11 -14.78
CA TYR A 349 14.80 -11.39 -15.52
C TYR A 349 13.78 -10.26 -15.35
N LEU A 350 12.93 -10.10 -16.35
CA LEU A 350 11.70 -9.34 -16.26
C LEU A 350 10.56 -10.26 -15.85
N PHE A 351 9.66 -9.77 -15.00
CA PHE A 351 8.44 -10.45 -14.61
C PHE A 351 7.23 -9.64 -15.08
N ALA A 352 6.42 -10.25 -15.94
CA ALA A 352 5.16 -9.69 -16.41
C ALA A 352 4.01 -10.36 -15.64
N SER A 353 3.42 -9.62 -14.71
CA SER A 353 2.24 -10.06 -13.96
C SER A 353 0.99 -9.47 -14.62
N TYR A 354 0.07 -10.33 -15.02
CA TYR A 354 -1.19 -9.95 -15.65
C TYR A 354 -2.37 -10.17 -14.70
N LEU A 355 -3.34 -9.25 -14.74
CA LEU A 355 -4.63 -9.44 -14.09
C LEU A 355 -5.60 -10.07 -15.10
N VAL A 356 -5.74 -11.38 -15.04
CA VAL A 356 -6.61 -12.16 -15.94
C VAL A 356 -7.88 -12.54 -15.19
N ASP A 357 -9.03 -11.99 -15.57
CA ASP A 357 -10.32 -12.26 -14.90
C ASP A 357 -10.23 -12.15 -13.37
N ALA A 358 -9.59 -11.09 -12.86
CA ALA A 358 -9.37 -10.83 -11.44
C ALA A 358 -8.51 -11.86 -10.69
N LYS A 359 -7.68 -12.66 -11.39
CA LYS A 359 -6.62 -13.53 -10.83
C LYS A 359 -5.27 -13.14 -11.43
N THR A 360 -4.20 -13.50 -10.75
CA THR A 360 -2.84 -13.21 -11.23
C THR A 360 -2.32 -14.35 -12.10
N GLU A 361 -1.71 -13.99 -13.23
CA GLU A 361 -0.84 -14.86 -14.03
C GLU A 361 0.51 -14.18 -14.21
N VAL A 362 1.61 -14.94 -14.18
CA VAL A 362 2.96 -14.36 -14.21
C VAL A 362 3.84 -15.06 -15.24
N GLU A 363 4.48 -14.24 -16.07
CA GLU A 363 5.48 -14.66 -17.05
C GLU A 363 6.86 -14.18 -16.60
N GLN A 364 7.86 -15.05 -16.68
CA GLN A 364 9.27 -14.72 -16.55
C GLN A 364 9.89 -14.59 -17.94
N LEU A 365 10.54 -13.46 -18.23
CA LEU A 365 11.13 -13.15 -19.52
C LEU A 365 12.61 -12.76 -19.36
N ASP A 366 13.40 -12.95 -20.41
CA ASP A 366 14.74 -12.35 -20.48
C ASP A 366 14.66 -10.83 -20.76
N LEU A 367 15.80 -10.13 -20.72
CA LEU A 367 15.87 -8.70 -20.98
C LEU A 367 15.58 -8.30 -22.44
N LYS A 368 15.42 -9.26 -23.34
CA LYS A 368 14.98 -9.03 -24.73
C LYS A 368 13.46 -9.24 -24.90
N GLY A 369 12.76 -9.56 -23.81
CA GLY A 369 11.32 -9.83 -23.82
C GLY A 369 10.94 -11.24 -24.25
N LYS A 370 11.92 -12.14 -24.43
CA LYS A 370 11.63 -13.53 -24.76
C LYS A 370 11.14 -14.29 -23.54
N LEU A 371 9.98 -14.94 -23.67
CA LEU A 371 9.40 -15.77 -22.63
C LEU A 371 10.36 -16.90 -22.24
N THR A 372 10.72 -16.95 -20.97
CA THR A 372 11.51 -18.05 -20.38
C THR A 372 10.57 -19.12 -19.84
N ARG A 373 9.52 -18.71 -19.11
CA ARG A 373 8.50 -19.63 -18.57
C ARG A 373 7.26 -18.89 -18.04
N ASN A 374 6.15 -19.60 -17.96
CA ASN A 374 4.99 -19.21 -17.15
C ASN A 374 5.18 -19.72 -15.73
N ILE A 375 5.00 -18.87 -14.73
CA ILE A 375 5.14 -19.26 -13.33
C ILE A 375 3.86 -19.96 -12.88
N LYS A 376 4.00 -21.21 -12.43
CA LYS A 376 2.87 -21.97 -11.90
C LYS A 376 2.53 -21.50 -10.50
N LEU A 377 1.40 -20.82 -10.34
CA LEU A 377 0.87 -20.39 -9.06
C LEU A 377 0.06 -21.52 -8.37
N PRO A 378 -0.14 -21.45 -7.03
CA PRO A 378 -0.82 -22.49 -6.28
C PRO A 378 -2.29 -22.73 -6.65
N GLY A 379 -2.94 -21.73 -7.27
CA GLY A 379 -4.35 -21.85 -7.65
C GLY A 379 -4.96 -20.52 -8.12
N ILE A 380 -6.30 -20.43 -8.04
CA ILE A 380 -7.05 -19.20 -8.32
C ILE A 380 -6.84 -18.22 -7.15
N GLY A 381 -6.19 -17.08 -7.41
CA GLY A 381 -5.90 -16.11 -6.36
C GLY A 381 -5.04 -14.95 -6.86
N THR A 382 -4.53 -14.20 -5.91
CA THR A 382 -3.63 -13.07 -6.15
C THR A 382 -2.22 -13.43 -5.71
N ALA A 383 -1.25 -13.18 -6.59
CA ALA A 383 0.17 -13.29 -6.29
C ALA A 383 0.87 -11.93 -6.47
N SER A 384 1.86 -11.64 -5.63
CA SER A 384 2.66 -10.42 -5.69
C SER A 384 4.05 -10.61 -5.07
N GLY A 385 5.02 -9.72 -5.40
CA GLY A 385 6.37 -9.79 -4.86
C GLY A 385 7.41 -10.33 -5.85
N PHE A 386 7.10 -10.39 -7.14
CA PHE A 386 8.04 -10.86 -8.18
C PHE A 386 9.11 -9.80 -8.47
N SER A 387 9.92 -9.48 -7.45
CA SER A 387 11.06 -8.57 -7.58
C SER A 387 12.21 -8.99 -6.67
N ALA A 388 13.44 -8.73 -7.11
CA ALA A 388 14.65 -9.03 -6.37
C ALA A 388 15.78 -8.12 -6.87
N LYS A 389 16.91 -8.09 -6.16
CA LYS A 389 18.13 -7.44 -6.66
C LYS A 389 18.66 -8.20 -7.88
N LYS A 390 19.46 -7.53 -8.69
CA LYS A 390 20.03 -8.11 -9.91
C LYS A 390 20.82 -9.39 -9.65
N GLU A 391 21.56 -9.43 -8.56
CA GLU A 391 22.45 -10.55 -8.23
C GLU A 391 21.76 -11.68 -7.44
N ASP A 392 20.47 -11.48 -7.04
CA ASP A 392 19.73 -12.51 -6.33
C ASP A 392 19.40 -13.69 -7.26
N LYS A 393 19.48 -14.89 -6.72
CA LYS A 393 19.13 -16.13 -7.42
C LYS A 393 17.69 -16.55 -7.18
N ASP A 394 17.16 -16.13 -6.04
CA ASP A 394 15.82 -16.44 -5.55
C ASP A 394 15.06 -15.14 -5.28
N LEU A 395 13.75 -15.19 -5.39
CA LEU A 395 12.85 -14.14 -4.93
C LEU A 395 11.75 -14.72 -4.05
N TYR A 396 11.09 -13.87 -3.30
CA TYR A 396 9.95 -14.24 -2.49
C TYR A 396 8.69 -13.61 -3.04
N TYR A 397 7.66 -14.43 -3.28
CA TYR A 397 6.34 -13.93 -3.63
C TYR A 397 5.29 -14.40 -2.64
N SER A 398 4.25 -13.62 -2.44
CA SER A 398 3.09 -14.01 -1.65
C SER A 398 1.96 -14.49 -2.57
N PHE A 399 1.24 -15.51 -2.15
CA PHE A 399 0.00 -15.96 -2.77
C PHE A 399 -1.11 -16.00 -1.75
N ARG A 400 -2.31 -15.53 -2.13
CA ARG A 400 -3.52 -15.58 -1.31
C ARG A 400 -4.76 -15.82 -2.15
N SER A 401 -5.79 -16.43 -1.55
CA SER A 401 -7.13 -16.55 -2.12
C SER A 401 -8.19 -16.34 -1.05
N PHE A 402 -9.46 -16.48 -1.40
CA PHE A 402 -10.56 -16.35 -0.41
C PHE A 402 -10.55 -17.44 0.68
N THR A 403 -9.94 -18.57 0.41
CA THR A 403 -9.84 -19.70 1.36
C THR A 403 -8.40 -20.01 1.76
N PHE A 404 -7.43 -19.35 1.13
CA PHE A 404 -6.01 -19.60 1.38
C PHE A 404 -5.37 -18.34 1.96
N PRO A 405 -4.88 -18.36 3.21
CA PRO A 405 -4.24 -17.21 3.83
C PRO A 405 -2.96 -16.86 3.07
N SER A 406 -2.49 -15.62 3.21
CA SER A 406 -1.28 -15.15 2.54
C SER A 406 -0.09 -16.05 2.91
N THR A 407 0.37 -16.83 1.96
CA THR A 407 1.51 -17.75 2.07
C THR A 407 2.67 -17.22 1.26
N ILE A 408 3.86 -17.24 1.83
CA ILE A 408 5.09 -16.78 1.18
C ILE A 408 5.80 -17.96 0.56
N TYR A 409 6.17 -17.83 -0.70
CA TYR A 409 6.93 -18.79 -1.47
C TYR A 409 8.31 -18.25 -1.78
N ASN A 410 9.32 -19.11 -1.68
CA ASN A 410 10.63 -18.90 -2.27
C ASN A 410 10.60 -19.42 -3.71
N TYR A 411 10.95 -18.58 -4.68
CA TYR A 411 10.98 -18.92 -6.09
C TYR A 411 12.41 -18.87 -6.63
N LYS A 412 12.90 -19.99 -7.12
CA LYS A 412 14.22 -20.13 -7.75
C LYS A 412 14.15 -19.68 -9.20
N MET A 413 14.64 -18.49 -9.49
CA MET A 413 14.49 -17.84 -10.81
C MET A 413 15.15 -18.62 -11.95
N THR A 414 16.19 -19.41 -11.66
CA THR A 414 16.89 -20.22 -12.67
C THR A 414 16.14 -21.51 -13.03
N THR A 415 15.58 -22.21 -12.05
CA THR A 415 14.89 -23.51 -12.25
C THR A 415 13.38 -23.34 -12.44
N GLY A 416 12.78 -22.30 -11.86
CA GLY A 416 11.34 -22.07 -11.85
C GLY A 416 10.59 -22.81 -10.75
N GLU A 417 11.31 -23.39 -9.81
CA GLU A 417 10.74 -24.09 -8.65
C GLU A 417 10.25 -23.08 -7.61
N SER A 418 9.07 -23.35 -7.05
CA SER A 418 8.50 -22.61 -5.92
C SER A 418 8.34 -23.53 -4.73
N GLU A 419 8.86 -23.12 -3.59
CA GLU A 419 8.74 -23.84 -2.32
C GLU A 419 8.04 -22.94 -1.30
N ILE A 420 7.19 -23.50 -0.42
CA ILE A 420 6.60 -22.73 0.67
C ILE A 420 7.73 -22.31 1.62
N TYR A 421 7.91 -21.00 1.75
CA TYR A 421 8.81 -20.43 2.75
C TYR A 421 8.10 -20.27 4.09
N GLN A 422 6.89 -19.72 4.07
CA GLN A 422 6.08 -19.49 5.27
C GLN A 422 4.60 -19.57 4.95
N SER A 423 3.89 -20.40 5.70
CA SER A 423 2.43 -20.50 5.70
C SER A 423 1.92 -20.21 7.11
N PRO A 424 0.91 -19.33 7.29
CA PRO A 424 0.38 -19.03 8.61
C PRO A 424 -0.39 -20.21 9.20
N SER A 425 -0.18 -20.48 10.50
CA SER A 425 -0.97 -21.47 11.25
C SER A 425 -2.22 -20.78 11.81
N ILE A 426 -3.37 -20.98 11.15
CA ILE A 426 -4.65 -20.40 11.56
C ILE A 426 -5.65 -21.48 11.97
N ASP A 427 -6.56 -21.15 12.88
CA ASP A 427 -7.68 -22.02 13.29
C ASP A 427 -8.81 -22.01 12.23
N PHE A 428 -8.46 -22.41 11.00
CA PHE A 428 -9.34 -22.45 9.85
C PHE A 428 -8.85 -23.54 8.88
N ASN A 429 -9.74 -24.48 8.53
CA ASN A 429 -9.43 -25.50 7.54
C ASN A 429 -9.91 -25.06 6.16
N ALA A 430 -8.98 -24.67 5.29
CA ALA A 430 -9.26 -24.26 3.92
C ALA A 430 -9.90 -25.38 3.08
N GLU A 431 -9.59 -26.65 3.40
CA GLU A 431 -10.09 -27.82 2.68
C GLU A 431 -11.61 -28.01 2.82
N ASP A 432 -12.26 -27.41 3.83
CA ASP A 432 -13.70 -27.48 4.00
C ASP A 432 -14.46 -26.57 3.02
N TYR A 433 -13.76 -25.73 2.28
CA TYR A 433 -14.33 -24.71 1.41
C TYR A 433 -13.93 -24.90 -0.05
N ILE A 434 -14.73 -24.31 -0.92
CA ILE A 434 -14.44 -24.22 -2.35
C ILE A 434 -14.67 -22.78 -2.81
N THR A 435 -13.76 -22.28 -3.64
CA THR A 435 -13.92 -21.04 -4.38
C THR A 435 -14.05 -21.35 -5.86
N LYS A 436 -15.12 -20.86 -6.47
CA LYS A 436 -15.36 -20.97 -7.92
C LYS A 436 -15.41 -19.59 -8.53
N GLN A 437 -14.80 -19.45 -9.69
CA GLN A 437 -15.00 -18.28 -10.54
C GLN A 437 -16.17 -18.54 -11.49
N ILE A 438 -17.11 -17.60 -11.53
CA ILE A 438 -18.20 -17.60 -12.50
C ILE A 438 -18.24 -16.24 -13.19
N PHE A 439 -19.03 -16.13 -14.26
CA PHE A 439 -19.26 -14.88 -14.98
C PHE A 439 -20.76 -14.58 -15.01
N PHE A 440 -21.10 -13.31 -14.86
CA PHE A 440 -22.46 -12.83 -15.05
C PHE A 440 -22.47 -11.60 -15.98
N LYS A 441 -23.63 -11.29 -16.56
CA LYS A 441 -23.77 -10.14 -17.44
C LYS A 441 -24.16 -8.89 -16.66
N SER A 442 -23.45 -7.81 -16.87
CA SER A 442 -23.82 -6.45 -16.47
C SER A 442 -24.98 -5.93 -17.30
N LYS A 443 -25.51 -4.73 -16.97
CA LYS A 443 -26.61 -4.07 -17.69
C LYS A 443 -26.26 -3.73 -19.16
N ASP A 444 -24.99 -3.62 -19.47
CA ASP A 444 -24.43 -3.33 -20.79
C ASP A 444 -23.87 -4.59 -21.48
N ASP A 445 -24.27 -5.78 -21.02
CA ASP A 445 -23.82 -7.09 -21.50
C ASP A 445 -22.33 -7.40 -21.27
N THR A 446 -21.60 -6.55 -20.54
CA THR A 446 -20.23 -6.84 -20.15
C THR A 446 -20.18 -8.08 -19.27
N SER A 447 -19.25 -9.00 -19.56
CA SER A 447 -19.03 -10.21 -18.79
C SER A 447 -18.19 -9.89 -17.56
N ILE A 448 -18.77 -10.00 -16.37
CA ILE A 448 -18.11 -9.64 -15.10
C ILE A 448 -17.71 -10.90 -14.35
N PRO A 449 -16.42 -11.07 -13.99
CA PRO A 449 -15.99 -12.19 -13.16
C PRO A 449 -16.48 -12.01 -11.71
N MET A 450 -16.95 -13.09 -11.10
CA MET A 450 -17.34 -13.13 -9.71
C MET A 450 -16.81 -14.41 -9.05
N PHE A 451 -16.34 -14.30 -7.81
CA PHE A 451 -15.92 -15.44 -7.01
C PHE A 451 -17.00 -15.82 -6.02
N ILE A 452 -17.37 -17.09 -6.00
CA ILE A 452 -18.30 -17.66 -5.03
C ILE A 452 -17.53 -18.61 -4.12
N THR A 453 -17.51 -18.29 -2.82
CA THR A 453 -16.85 -19.12 -1.81
C THR A 453 -17.88 -19.67 -0.84
N HIS A 454 -17.88 -20.98 -0.64
CA HIS A 454 -18.82 -21.66 0.25
C HIS A 454 -18.21 -22.97 0.80
N LYS A 455 -18.82 -23.53 1.86
CA LYS A 455 -18.47 -24.88 2.33
C LYS A 455 -18.75 -25.92 1.24
N LYS A 456 -17.87 -26.94 1.10
CA LYS A 456 -17.99 -27.96 0.06
C LYS A 456 -19.37 -28.65 0.06
N ASP A 457 -19.88 -28.99 1.24
CA ASP A 457 -21.12 -29.74 1.42
C ASP A 457 -22.37 -28.88 1.62
N MET A 458 -22.28 -27.58 1.29
CA MET A 458 -23.40 -26.65 1.46
C MET A 458 -24.47 -26.87 0.40
N ALA A 459 -25.74 -27.07 0.83
CA ALA A 459 -26.87 -27.16 -0.08
C ALA A 459 -27.15 -25.80 -0.74
N MET A 460 -27.12 -25.74 -2.07
CA MET A 460 -27.36 -24.54 -2.88
C MET A 460 -28.85 -24.37 -3.17
N ASN A 461 -29.67 -24.15 -2.14
CA ASN A 461 -31.13 -24.10 -2.20
C ASN A 461 -31.74 -22.69 -2.08
N GLY A 462 -30.88 -21.63 -2.10
CA GLY A 462 -31.33 -20.23 -2.02
C GLY A 462 -31.63 -19.73 -0.60
N THR A 463 -31.49 -20.57 0.45
CA THR A 463 -31.80 -20.18 1.84
C THR A 463 -30.56 -19.81 2.67
N ASN A 464 -29.38 -19.92 2.09
CA ASN A 464 -28.11 -19.65 2.79
C ASN A 464 -27.91 -18.13 2.98
N PRO A 465 -27.55 -17.68 4.20
CA PRO A 465 -27.07 -16.32 4.39
C PRO A 465 -25.86 -16.03 3.47
N THR A 466 -25.96 -14.97 2.70
CA THR A 466 -24.95 -14.64 1.69
C THR A 466 -24.49 -13.20 1.87
N ILE A 467 -23.16 -13.00 1.84
CA ILE A 467 -22.55 -11.67 1.80
C ILE A 467 -22.11 -11.40 0.35
N LEU A 468 -22.67 -10.37 -0.27
CA LEU A 468 -22.20 -9.84 -1.53
C LEU A 468 -21.22 -8.70 -1.23
N TYR A 469 -19.98 -8.83 -1.68
CA TYR A 469 -18.94 -7.83 -1.50
C TYR A 469 -18.46 -7.32 -2.87
N GLY A 470 -18.39 -6.00 -3.00
CA GLY A 470 -17.80 -5.31 -4.13
C GLY A 470 -17.09 -4.06 -3.63
N TYR A 471 -15.95 -3.75 -4.19
CA TYR A 471 -15.25 -2.50 -3.90
C TYR A 471 -15.64 -1.47 -4.94
N GLY A 472 -16.03 -0.28 -4.47
CA GLY A 472 -16.30 0.86 -5.32
C GLY A 472 -15.01 1.62 -5.63
N GLY A 473 -14.93 2.25 -6.80
CA GLY A 473 -13.79 3.05 -7.21
C GLY A 473 -14.17 4.13 -8.19
#